data_e04530a1fbc350c362f110a03aa9c2d4
#
_entry.id   e04530a1fbc350c362f110a03aa9c2d4
#
_cell.length_a   1.000
_cell.length_b   1.000
_cell.length_c   1.000
_cell.angle_alpha   90.00
_cell.angle_beta   90.00
_cell.angle_gamma   90.00
#
_symmetry.space_group_name_H-M   'P 1'
#
loop_
_entity.id
_entity.type
_entity.pdbx_description
1 polymer ?
#
loop_
_entity_poly.entity_id
_entity_poly.type
_entity_poly.pdbx_seq_one_letter_code
_entity_poly.pdbx_strand_id
1 'polypeptide(L)'
;MAARAETFERAFAPLAAAVAAGRIPGGVLGLVTADGTRQVRAIGAAQLVPAARPMTEATWFDLASLTKVLFTTPRILALAAAGRLALDAPLTSVLPDFRQYNADAWERRVTFRQCLGHQTPFPAVFPLYTYGRDPDLLRAFVLQHEWPAGPAVYSDINFILLGLALERLERCAIRDMPPGPGFAWAADPAEAAATEDDTWRHRVLVGEVHDDNCSALQGAGHAGLFGTAAAILDFAAARLADTGPDAPIRTPLSARRTHGWERPYEGWSGGEHCSSATIGHTGFTGTGLWIDFARGRAWTLLTNRIHPTRHFDSGIVALRRAVGDAMTRD
;
A
#
# COMPACT_ATOMS: atom_id res chain seq x y z
N MET A 1 -5.90 -27.98 -12.91
CA MET A 1 -5.35 -27.98 -11.54
C MET A 1 -3.83 -28.15 -11.53
N ALA A 2 -3.25 -29.13 -12.20
CA ALA A 2 -1.79 -29.37 -12.19
C ALA A 2 -0.94 -28.16 -12.64
N ALA A 3 -1.25 -27.53 -13.77
CA ALA A 3 -0.51 -26.36 -14.28
C ALA A 3 -0.53 -25.15 -13.32
N ARG A 4 -1.63 -24.94 -12.59
CA ARG A 4 -1.72 -23.84 -11.60
C ARG A 4 -0.90 -24.11 -10.33
N ALA A 5 -0.86 -25.38 -9.89
CA ALA A 5 0.01 -25.79 -8.78
C ALA A 5 1.48 -25.60 -9.16
N GLU A 6 1.86 -25.94 -10.39
CA GLU A 6 3.21 -25.75 -10.91
C GLU A 6 3.58 -24.25 -11.01
N THR A 7 2.66 -23.38 -11.46
CA THR A 7 2.88 -21.92 -11.49
C THR A 7 3.14 -21.37 -10.10
N PHE A 8 2.35 -21.79 -9.09
CA PHE A 8 2.54 -21.35 -7.72
C PHE A 8 3.88 -21.85 -7.14
N GLU A 9 4.26 -23.11 -7.40
CA GLU A 9 5.56 -23.64 -6.97
C GLU A 9 6.73 -22.85 -7.57
N ARG A 10 6.68 -22.58 -8.88
CA ARG A 10 7.70 -21.74 -9.54
C ARG A 10 7.78 -20.34 -8.92
N ALA A 11 6.64 -19.73 -8.57
CA ALA A 11 6.60 -18.41 -7.97
C ALA A 11 7.03 -18.40 -6.49
N PHE A 12 6.84 -19.50 -5.77
CA PHE A 12 7.28 -19.65 -4.40
C PHE A 12 8.80 -19.87 -4.26
N ALA A 13 9.42 -20.48 -5.25
CA ALA A 13 10.85 -20.79 -5.22
C ALA A 13 11.78 -19.57 -5.01
N PRO A 14 11.57 -18.40 -5.66
CA PRO A 14 12.36 -17.20 -5.37
C PRO A 14 12.25 -16.72 -3.93
N LEU A 15 11.06 -16.78 -3.31
CA LEU A 15 10.86 -16.42 -1.91
C LEU A 15 11.62 -17.40 -1.00
N ALA A 16 11.49 -18.70 -1.24
CA ALA A 16 12.20 -19.73 -0.48
C ALA A 16 13.73 -19.55 -0.57
N ALA A 17 14.24 -19.24 -1.76
CA ALA A 17 15.67 -18.96 -1.96
C ALA A 17 16.15 -17.70 -1.21
N ALA A 18 15.34 -16.63 -1.20
CA ALA A 18 15.66 -15.38 -0.48
C ALA A 18 15.72 -15.61 1.04
N VAL A 19 14.78 -16.39 1.59
CA VAL A 19 14.77 -16.76 3.01
C VAL A 19 15.95 -17.66 3.35
N ALA A 20 16.21 -18.70 2.56
CA ALA A 20 17.35 -19.61 2.78
C ALA A 20 18.69 -18.88 2.70
N ALA A 21 18.82 -17.85 1.89
CA ALA A 21 20.00 -17.01 1.79
C ALA A 21 20.10 -15.93 2.90
N GLY A 22 19.15 -15.89 3.84
CA GLY A 22 19.10 -14.89 4.92
C GLY A 22 18.87 -13.45 4.47
N ARG A 23 18.38 -13.25 3.24
CA ARG A 23 18.10 -11.91 2.71
C ARG A 23 16.77 -11.33 3.20
N ILE A 24 15.83 -12.18 3.57
CA ILE A 24 14.53 -11.85 4.11
C ILE A 24 14.23 -12.81 5.25
N PRO A 25 13.78 -12.34 6.43
CA PRO A 25 13.45 -13.23 7.55
C PRO A 25 12.38 -14.25 7.21
N GLY A 26 11.32 -13.83 6.54
CA GLY A 26 10.22 -14.68 6.14
C GLY A 26 9.22 -13.97 5.25
N GLY A 27 8.23 -14.73 4.79
CA GLY A 27 7.16 -14.17 3.97
C GLY A 27 6.03 -15.16 3.68
N VAL A 28 4.98 -14.61 3.11
CA VAL A 28 3.80 -15.34 2.65
C VAL A 28 3.56 -14.98 1.19
N LEU A 29 3.43 -15.99 0.34
CA LEU A 29 2.98 -15.84 -1.04
C LEU A 29 1.53 -16.32 -1.13
N GLY A 30 0.67 -15.53 -1.77
CA GLY A 30 -0.72 -15.87 -2.05
C GLY A 30 -1.08 -15.67 -3.52
N LEU A 31 -1.95 -16.53 -4.04
CA LEU A 31 -2.53 -16.49 -5.37
C LEU A 31 -4.03 -16.67 -5.28
N VAL A 32 -4.80 -15.91 -6.07
CA VAL A 32 -6.22 -16.14 -6.33
C VAL A 32 -6.49 -15.99 -7.83
N THR A 33 -7.41 -16.78 -8.34
CA THR A 33 -7.88 -16.73 -9.73
C THR A 33 -9.36 -16.35 -9.79
N ALA A 34 -9.81 -15.89 -10.96
CA ALA A 34 -11.19 -15.42 -11.17
C ALA A 34 -12.25 -16.49 -10.87
N ASP A 35 -11.90 -17.78 -10.94
CA ASP A 35 -12.78 -18.89 -10.55
C ASP A 35 -12.78 -19.17 -9.04
N GLY A 36 -12.09 -18.33 -8.24
CA GLY A 36 -12.04 -18.45 -6.79
C GLY A 36 -10.99 -19.43 -6.25
N THR A 37 -10.23 -20.12 -7.11
CA THR A 37 -9.14 -20.99 -6.66
C THR A 37 -8.06 -20.19 -5.96
N ARG A 38 -7.58 -20.68 -4.79
CA ARG A 38 -6.58 -20.00 -3.95
C ARG A 38 -5.46 -20.94 -3.57
N GLN A 39 -4.27 -20.35 -3.42
CA GLN A 39 -3.10 -20.97 -2.83
C GLN A 39 -2.40 -19.95 -1.96
N VAL A 40 -1.99 -20.37 -0.77
CA VAL A 40 -1.22 -19.54 0.17
C VAL A 40 -0.13 -20.43 0.77
N ARG A 41 1.05 -19.88 0.99
CA ARG A 41 2.14 -20.56 1.67
C ARG A 41 3.04 -19.58 2.38
N ALA A 42 3.43 -19.95 3.59
CA ALA A 42 4.37 -19.21 4.43
C ALA A 42 5.74 -19.90 4.49
N ILE A 43 6.79 -19.11 4.75
CA ILE A 43 8.15 -19.61 4.98
C ILE A 43 8.93 -18.65 5.87
N GLY A 44 9.85 -19.20 6.69
CA GLY A 44 10.79 -18.43 7.51
C GLY A 44 10.19 -17.93 8.81
N ALA A 45 10.66 -16.76 9.28
CA ALA A 45 10.34 -16.19 10.57
C ALA A 45 9.51 -14.89 10.46
N ALA A 46 8.45 -14.81 11.25
CA ALA A 46 7.68 -13.59 11.46
C ALA A 46 8.46 -12.58 12.32
N GLN A 47 9.39 -13.07 13.14
CA GLN A 47 10.23 -12.27 14.00
C GLN A 47 11.56 -13.01 14.23
N LEU A 48 12.68 -12.28 14.27
CA LEU A 48 14.02 -12.77 14.63
C LEU A 48 14.43 -12.32 16.02
N VAL A 49 14.16 -11.08 16.37
CA VAL A 49 14.52 -10.45 17.64
C VAL A 49 13.30 -9.82 18.31
N PRO A 50 13.23 -9.78 19.67
CA PRO A 50 14.19 -10.35 20.62
C PRO A 50 14.12 -11.87 20.70
N ALA A 51 13.06 -12.51 20.22
CA ALA A 51 12.88 -13.96 20.17
C ALA A 51 12.31 -14.39 18.82
N ALA A 52 12.83 -15.49 18.29
CA ALA A 52 12.37 -15.99 17.00
C ALA A 52 10.92 -16.52 17.08
N ARG A 53 10.10 -16.16 16.10
CA ARG A 53 8.75 -16.69 15.88
C ARG A 53 8.59 -17.15 14.42
N PRO A 54 7.93 -18.29 14.17
CA PRO A 54 7.72 -18.77 12.80
C PRO A 54 6.73 -17.89 12.06
N MET A 55 6.92 -17.78 10.73
CA MET A 55 5.93 -17.21 9.81
C MET A 55 4.82 -18.25 9.57
N THR A 56 3.58 -17.81 9.53
CA THR A 56 2.42 -18.65 9.21
C THR A 56 1.58 -17.98 8.11
N GLU A 57 0.69 -18.71 7.48
CA GLU A 57 -0.23 -18.17 6.47
C GLU A 57 -1.21 -17.14 7.05
N ALA A 58 -1.49 -17.24 8.35
CA ALA A 58 -2.36 -16.33 9.11
C ALA A 58 -1.61 -15.11 9.67
N THR A 59 -0.29 -14.99 9.48
CA THR A 59 0.49 -13.86 9.99
C THR A 59 -0.04 -12.54 9.45
N TRP A 60 -0.23 -11.57 10.35
CA TRP A 60 -0.59 -10.20 10.03
C TRP A 60 0.63 -9.39 9.64
N PHE A 61 0.48 -8.51 8.65
CA PHE A 61 1.54 -7.63 8.19
C PHE A 61 1.12 -6.18 8.26
N ASP A 62 2.04 -5.31 8.64
CA ASP A 62 1.93 -3.88 8.30
C ASP A 62 2.04 -3.76 6.78
N LEU A 63 0.95 -3.35 6.15
CA LEU A 63 0.81 -3.28 4.70
C LEU A 63 1.43 -2.02 4.11
N ALA A 64 1.86 -1.08 4.95
CA ALA A 64 2.48 0.18 4.55
C ALA A 64 1.68 0.88 3.43
N SER A 65 2.32 1.21 2.31
CA SER A 65 1.68 1.92 1.19
C SER A 65 0.58 1.13 0.46
N LEU A 66 0.39 -0.16 0.72
CA LEU A 66 -0.81 -0.85 0.24
C LEU A 66 -2.09 -0.26 0.85
N THR A 67 -2.00 0.46 1.98
CA THR A 67 -3.11 1.26 2.54
C THR A 67 -3.73 2.18 1.50
N LYS A 68 -2.92 2.76 0.62
CA LYS A 68 -3.36 3.67 -0.44
C LYS A 68 -4.40 3.01 -1.36
N VAL A 69 -4.16 1.75 -1.71
CA VAL A 69 -4.96 1.02 -2.71
C VAL A 69 -6.00 0.09 -2.09
N LEU A 70 -5.80 -0.34 -0.85
CA LEU A 70 -6.75 -1.21 -0.14
C LEU A 70 -7.79 -0.42 0.66
N PHE A 71 -7.49 0.80 1.08
CA PHE A 71 -8.37 1.61 1.93
C PHE A 71 -8.74 2.95 1.30
N THR A 72 -7.75 3.83 1.03
CA THR A 72 -7.99 5.22 0.66
C THR A 72 -8.60 5.36 -0.73
N THR A 73 -8.01 4.72 -1.74
CA THR A 73 -8.51 4.77 -3.13
C THR A 73 -9.94 4.26 -3.25
N PRO A 74 -10.30 3.06 -2.74
CA PRO A 74 -11.68 2.56 -2.84
C PRO A 74 -12.70 3.51 -2.20
N ARG A 75 -12.37 4.13 -1.07
CA ARG A 75 -13.28 5.07 -0.39
C ARG A 75 -13.47 6.37 -1.16
N ILE A 76 -12.40 6.96 -1.68
CA ILE A 76 -12.49 8.16 -2.53
C ILE A 76 -13.33 7.86 -3.79
N LEU A 77 -13.10 6.71 -4.43
CA LEU A 77 -13.86 6.31 -5.62
C LEU A 77 -15.34 6.03 -5.29
N ALA A 78 -15.62 5.41 -4.15
CA ALA A 78 -17.00 5.18 -3.69
C ALA A 78 -17.73 6.50 -3.41
N LEU A 79 -17.06 7.47 -2.76
CA LEU A 79 -17.62 8.81 -2.53
C LEU A 79 -17.86 9.55 -3.85
N ALA A 80 -16.98 9.41 -4.83
CA ALA A 80 -17.17 9.98 -6.15
C ALA A 80 -18.35 9.34 -6.89
N ALA A 81 -18.47 8.02 -6.86
CA ALA A 81 -19.60 7.30 -7.45
C ALA A 81 -20.93 7.67 -6.79
N ALA A 82 -20.94 7.96 -5.49
CA ALA A 82 -22.09 8.44 -4.74
C ALA A 82 -22.39 9.95 -4.94
N GLY A 83 -21.62 10.67 -5.77
CA GLY A 83 -21.79 12.10 -6.02
C GLY A 83 -21.42 13.00 -4.84
N ARG A 84 -20.75 12.47 -3.80
CA ARG A 84 -20.32 13.22 -2.61
C ARG A 84 -19.03 14.03 -2.83
N LEU A 85 -18.28 13.72 -3.88
CA LEU A 85 -17.15 14.51 -4.38
C LEU A 85 -17.01 14.32 -5.89
N ALA A 86 -16.36 15.28 -6.57
CA ALA A 86 -15.95 15.14 -7.96
C ALA A 86 -14.43 14.94 -8.03
N LEU A 87 -13.96 13.91 -8.74
CA LEU A 87 -12.51 13.59 -8.82
C LEU A 87 -11.69 14.75 -9.42
N ASP A 88 -12.29 15.55 -10.31
CA ASP A 88 -11.65 16.69 -10.96
C ASP A 88 -11.85 18.01 -10.22
N ALA A 89 -12.62 18.01 -9.12
CA ALA A 89 -12.67 19.16 -8.24
C ALA A 89 -11.35 19.33 -7.47
N PRO A 90 -10.95 20.58 -7.14
CA PRO A 90 -9.79 20.82 -6.30
C PRO A 90 -10.03 20.29 -4.88
N LEU A 91 -8.96 19.87 -4.21
CA LEU A 91 -9.01 19.44 -2.80
C LEU A 91 -9.68 20.49 -1.90
N THR A 92 -9.56 21.77 -2.25
CA THR A 92 -10.17 22.89 -1.51
C THR A 92 -11.70 22.85 -1.48
N SER A 93 -12.34 22.06 -2.33
CA SER A 93 -13.79 21.83 -2.23
C SER A 93 -14.20 21.08 -0.96
N VAL A 94 -13.25 20.33 -0.34
CA VAL A 94 -13.43 19.59 0.93
C VAL A 94 -12.49 20.12 2.01
N LEU A 95 -11.33 20.63 1.62
CA LEU A 95 -10.27 21.21 2.47
C LEU A 95 -10.14 22.72 2.20
N PRO A 96 -11.16 23.56 2.53
CA PRO A 96 -11.15 24.99 2.17
C PRO A 96 -9.98 25.76 2.80
N ASP A 97 -9.48 25.27 3.93
CA ASP A 97 -8.32 25.80 4.66
C ASP A 97 -6.97 25.39 4.04
N PHE A 98 -6.94 24.54 2.99
CA PHE A 98 -5.68 24.19 2.34
C PHE A 98 -5.04 25.41 1.70
N ARG A 99 -3.87 25.87 2.24
CA ARG A 99 -3.17 27.10 1.83
C ARG A 99 -4.08 28.34 1.86
N GLN A 100 -4.97 28.44 2.85
CA GLN A 100 -6.05 29.45 2.86
C GLN A 100 -5.55 30.90 2.85
N TYR A 101 -4.35 31.17 3.36
CA TYR A 101 -3.77 32.52 3.41
C TYR A 101 -3.09 32.94 2.09
N ASN A 102 -3.01 32.07 1.09
CA ASN A 102 -2.49 32.37 -0.23
C ASN A 102 -3.43 31.83 -1.30
N ALA A 103 -4.33 32.69 -1.79
CA ALA A 103 -5.35 32.32 -2.78
C ALA A 103 -4.75 31.83 -4.12
N ASP A 104 -3.54 32.32 -4.45
CA ASP A 104 -2.85 32.00 -5.71
C ASP A 104 -1.94 30.75 -5.60
N ALA A 105 -1.82 30.17 -4.41
CA ALA A 105 -1.00 28.98 -4.20
C ALA A 105 -1.38 27.85 -5.17
N TRP A 106 -0.39 27.25 -5.82
CA TRP A 106 -0.62 26.20 -6.80
C TRP A 106 -1.33 24.98 -6.19
N GLU A 107 -1.07 24.70 -4.91
CA GLU A 107 -1.63 23.59 -4.15
C GLU A 107 -3.16 23.66 -4.10
N ARG A 108 -3.73 24.86 -4.10
CA ARG A 108 -5.19 25.06 -4.05
C ARG A 108 -5.92 24.56 -5.29
N ARG A 109 -5.18 24.37 -6.39
CA ARG A 109 -5.73 23.85 -7.66
C ARG A 109 -5.58 22.34 -7.83
N VAL A 110 -4.85 21.68 -6.90
CA VAL A 110 -4.65 20.23 -6.93
C VAL A 110 -5.99 19.49 -6.76
N THR A 111 -6.27 18.55 -7.67
CA THR A 111 -7.51 17.79 -7.68
C THR A 111 -7.35 16.42 -7.00
N PHE A 112 -8.47 15.81 -6.60
CA PHE A 112 -8.48 14.43 -6.09
C PHE A 112 -7.85 13.44 -7.08
N ARG A 113 -8.17 13.57 -8.38
CA ARG A 113 -7.61 12.72 -9.44
C ARG A 113 -6.10 12.85 -9.54
N GLN A 114 -5.56 14.06 -9.45
CA GLN A 114 -4.11 14.27 -9.47
C GLN A 114 -3.43 13.62 -8.26
N CYS A 115 -4.02 13.70 -7.07
CA CYS A 115 -3.51 13.00 -5.89
C CYS A 115 -3.54 11.48 -6.06
N LEU A 116 -4.65 10.91 -6.51
CA LEU A 116 -4.77 9.47 -6.77
C LEU A 116 -3.76 8.98 -7.82
N GLY A 117 -3.46 9.80 -8.84
CA GLY A 117 -2.50 9.48 -9.89
C GLY A 117 -1.04 9.82 -9.58
N HIS A 118 -0.74 10.37 -8.40
CA HIS A 118 0.57 10.95 -8.08
C HIS A 118 1.07 11.93 -9.15
N GLN A 119 0.18 12.80 -9.63
CA GLN A 119 0.42 13.79 -10.68
C GLN A 119 0.69 15.19 -10.12
N THR A 120 1.26 15.25 -8.93
CA THR A 120 1.58 16.47 -8.19
C THR A 120 3.06 16.57 -7.90
N PRO A 121 3.62 17.76 -7.68
CA PRO A 121 5.01 17.96 -7.32
C PRO A 121 5.28 17.82 -5.81
N PHE A 122 4.32 17.36 -4.99
CA PHE A 122 4.58 17.14 -3.58
C PHE A 122 5.78 16.19 -3.37
N PRO A 123 6.68 16.46 -2.40
CA PRO A 123 7.88 15.66 -2.19
C PRO A 123 7.53 14.19 -1.96
N ALA A 124 8.38 13.30 -2.44
CA ALA A 124 8.19 11.85 -2.31
C ALA A 124 8.04 11.43 -0.84
N VAL A 125 8.91 11.97 0.02
CA VAL A 125 8.92 11.76 1.46
C VAL A 125 9.15 13.11 2.14
N PHE A 126 8.45 13.34 3.24
CA PHE A 126 8.66 14.50 4.10
C PHE A 126 8.53 14.04 5.56
N PRO A 127 9.53 14.29 6.43
CA PRO A 127 9.55 13.74 7.78
C PRO A 127 8.67 14.56 8.74
N LEU A 128 7.35 14.49 8.58
CA LEU A 128 6.39 15.25 9.41
C LEU A 128 6.57 14.98 10.90
N TYR A 129 6.86 13.73 11.28
CA TYR A 129 7.03 13.29 12.66
C TYR A 129 8.13 14.06 13.43
N THR A 130 9.05 14.73 12.71
CA THR A 130 10.12 15.53 13.32
C THR A 130 9.65 16.95 13.71
N TYR A 131 8.46 17.38 13.25
CA TYR A 131 7.92 18.71 13.49
C TYR A 131 7.03 18.79 14.74
N GLY A 132 6.76 17.67 15.40
CA GLY A 132 5.98 17.63 16.64
C GLY A 132 5.35 16.29 16.91
N ARG A 133 4.58 16.23 18.01
CA ARG A 133 3.87 15.03 18.47
C ARG A 133 2.36 15.23 18.54
N ASP A 134 1.89 16.43 18.34
CA ASP A 134 0.47 16.75 18.31
C ASP A 134 -0.08 16.47 16.89
N PRO A 135 -0.97 15.49 16.71
CA PRO A 135 -1.48 15.12 15.40
C PRO A 135 -2.28 16.25 14.72
N ASP A 136 -2.95 17.12 15.49
CA ASP A 136 -3.73 18.21 14.91
C ASP A 136 -2.83 19.33 14.42
N LEU A 137 -1.74 19.62 15.13
CA LEU A 137 -0.70 20.55 14.64
C LEU A 137 0.00 20.01 13.39
N LEU A 138 0.26 18.71 13.32
CA LEU A 138 0.84 18.10 12.11
C LEU A 138 -0.14 18.12 10.93
N ARG A 139 -1.45 17.90 11.16
CA ARG A 139 -2.49 18.07 10.13
C ARG A 139 -2.55 19.52 9.64
N ALA A 140 -2.55 20.47 10.56
CA ALA A 140 -2.52 21.90 10.22
C ALA A 140 -1.24 22.27 9.45
N PHE A 141 -0.10 21.71 9.83
CA PHE A 141 1.16 21.89 9.11
C PHE A 141 1.03 21.40 7.66
N VAL A 142 0.53 20.20 7.42
CA VAL A 142 0.34 19.66 6.05
C VAL A 142 -0.54 20.59 5.22
N LEU A 143 -1.58 21.16 5.81
CA LEU A 143 -2.53 22.04 5.11
C LEU A 143 -1.96 23.45 4.85
N GLN A 144 -1.03 23.94 5.66
CA GLN A 144 -0.52 25.31 5.55
C GLN A 144 0.90 25.42 5.01
N HIS A 145 1.67 24.32 5.02
CA HIS A 145 3.05 24.33 4.53
C HIS A 145 3.11 24.71 3.05
N GLU A 146 4.09 25.52 2.70
CA GLU A 146 4.39 25.88 1.32
C GLU A 146 5.20 24.76 0.66
N TRP A 147 4.54 24.02 -0.21
CA TRP A 147 5.17 22.89 -0.88
C TRP A 147 5.95 23.36 -2.12
N PRO A 148 7.16 22.81 -2.37
CA PRO A 148 7.92 23.19 -3.56
C PRO A 148 7.17 22.78 -4.83
N ALA A 149 7.15 23.68 -5.82
CA ALA A 149 6.71 23.35 -7.16
C ALA A 149 7.79 22.52 -7.89
N GLY A 150 7.38 21.68 -8.86
CA GLY A 150 8.32 20.84 -9.59
C GLY A 150 7.63 19.80 -10.48
N PRO A 151 8.37 18.81 -10.97
CA PRO A 151 7.78 17.68 -11.70
C PRO A 151 6.93 16.79 -10.78
N ALA A 152 5.97 16.11 -11.38
CA ALA A 152 5.16 15.13 -10.66
C ALA A 152 6.01 13.93 -10.19
N VAL A 153 5.82 13.51 -8.94
CA VAL A 153 6.53 12.39 -8.31
C VAL A 153 5.58 11.58 -7.44
N TYR A 154 5.88 10.29 -7.24
CA TYR A 154 5.21 9.51 -6.21
C TYR A 154 5.38 10.18 -4.85
N SER A 155 4.28 10.47 -4.13
CA SER A 155 4.33 11.22 -2.89
C SER A 155 3.31 10.72 -1.88
N ASP A 156 3.75 10.54 -0.64
CA ASP A 156 2.88 10.21 0.49
C ASP A 156 1.96 11.38 0.86
N ILE A 157 2.38 12.62 0.62
CA ILE A 157 1.57 13.82 0.89
C ILE A 157 0.25 13.79 0.12
N ASN A 158 0.23 13.28 -1.11
CA ASN A 158 -1.01 13.09 -1.86
C ASN A 158 -2.05 12.29 -1.07
N PHE A 159 -1.62 11.18 -0.49
CA PHE A 159 -2.52 10.28 0.23
C PHE A 159 -2.77 10.71 1.67
N ILE A 160 -1.88 11.49 2.29
CA ILE A 160 -2.15 12.20 3.55
C ILE A 160 -3.29 13.20 3.32
N LEU A 161 -3.22 14.02 2.27
CA LEU A 161 -4.29 14.98 1.91
C LEU A 161 -5.61 14.28 1.57
N LEU A 162 -5.58 13.18 0.81
CA LEU A 162 -6.78 12.37 0.56
C LEU A 162 -7.36 11.80 1.86
N GLY A 163 -6.50 11.39 2.80
CA GLY A 163 -6.90 10.96 4.14
C GLY A 163 -7.60 12.07 4.93
N LEU A 164 -7.03 13.28 4.96
CA LEU A 164 -7.66 14.43 5.60
C LEU A 164 -9.02 14.77 4.96
N ALA A 165 -9.13 14.65 3.64
CA ALA A 165 -10.40 14.84 2.97
C ALA A 165 -11.43 13.75 3.36
N LEU A 166 -11.02 12.49 3.50
CA LEU A 166 -11.88 11.42 4.02
C LEU A 166 -12.35 11.72 5.44
N GLU A 167 -11.46 12.13 6.34
CA GLU A 167 -11.82 12.49 7.72
C GLU A 167 -12.91 13.57 7.76
N ARG A 168 -12.83 14.58 6.89
CA ARG A 168 -13.84 15.63 6.81
C ARG A 168 -15.16 15.17 6.21
N LEU A 169 -15.12 14.40 5.12
CA LEU A 169 -16.32 13.87 4.47
C LEU A 169 -17.07 12.87 5.34
N GLU A 170 -16.36 12.03 6.08
CA GLU A 170 -16.93 11.01 6.95
C GLU A 170 -17.11 11.49 8.41
N ARG A 171 -16.56 12.68 8.77
CA ARG A 171 -16.58 13.25 10.14
C ARG A 171 -16.04 12.28 11.18
N CYS A 172 -14.99 11.55 10.84
CA CYS A 172 -14.42 10.49 11.65
C CYS A 172 -12.92 10.42 11.36
N ALA A 173 -12.09 10.26 12.39
CA ALA A 173 -10.66 10.06 12.20
C ALA A 173 -10.40 8.72 11.46
N ILE A 174 -9.36 8.66 10.63
CA ILE A 174 -9.06 7.43 9.86
C ILE A 174 -8.95 6.21 10.78
N ARG A 175 -8.28 6.35 11.93
CA ARG A 175 -8.11 5.26 12.89
C ARG A 175 -9.44 4.69 13.44
N ASP A 176 -10.51 5.49 13.41
CA ASP A 176 -11.83 5.12 13.90
C ASP A 176 -12.76 4.66 12.76
N MET A 177 -12.32 4.80 11.50
CA MET A 177 -13.07 4.29 10.35
C MET A 177 -12.93 2.76 10.27
N PRO A 178 -13.98 2.02 9.90
CA PRO A 178 -13.87 0.59 9.62
C PRO A 178 -12.80 0.34 8.54
N PRO A 179 -11.73 -0.44 8.81
CA PRO A 179 -10.65 -0.64 7.84
C PRO A 179 -11.06 -1.49 6.63
N GLY A 180 -12.14 -2.24 6.75
CA GLY A 180 -12.64 -3.20 5.77
C GLY A 180 -12.53 -4.64 6.29
N PRO A 181 -13.23 -5.59 5.66
CA PRO A 181 -13.22 -6.99 6.08
C PRO A 181 -11.80 -7.59 6.04
N GLY A 182 -11.36 -8.18 7.15
CA GLY A 182 -10.05 -8.83 7.27
C GLY A 182 -8.86 -7.87 7.42
N PHE A 183 -9.12 -6.56 7.57
CA PHE A 183 -8.10 -5.53 7.82
C PHE A 183 -8.27 -4.90 9.21
N ALA A 184 -7.20 -4.31 9.73
CA ALA A 184 -7.18 -3.62 11.01
C ALA A 184 -6.20 -2.44 10.99
N TRP A 185 -6.32 -1.51 11.96
CA TRP A 185 -5.36 -0.40 12.15
C TRP A 185 -4.21 -0.77 13.10
N ALA A 186 -4.27 -1.92 13.71
CA ALA A 186 -3.23 -2.55 14.50
C ALA A 186 -3.48 -4.06 14.51
N ALA A 187 -2.47 -4.86 14.85
CA ALA A 187 -2.61 -6.30 14.99
C ALA A 187 -2.07 -6.77 16.34
N ASP A 188 -2.52 -7.94 16.80
CA ASP A 188 -1.93 -8.55 17.97
C ASP A 188 -0.43 -8.83 17.70
N PRO A 189 0.50 -8.33 18.55
CA PRO A 189 1.92 -8.61 18.39
C PRO A 189 2.26 -10.10 18.33
N ALA A 190 1.47 -10.97 18.95
CA ALA A 190 1.67 -12.42 18.89
C ALA A 190 1.38 -13.00 17.50
N GLU A 191 0.53 -12.35 16.70
CA GLU A 191 0.10 -12.80 15.38
C GLU A 191 0.76 -12.00 14.24
N ALA A 192 1.39 -10.85 14.54
CA ALA A 192 1.95 -9.96 13.54
C ALA A 192 3.41 -10.24 13.23
N ALA A 193 3.82 -10.02 11.99
CA ALA A 193 5.23 -9.96 11.61
C ALA A 193 5.89 -8.70 12.19
N ALA A 194 7.08 -8.86 12.77
CA ALA A 194 7.89 -7.74 13.19
C ALA A 194 8.39 -6.95 11.97
N THR A 195 8.40 -5.62 12.08
CA THR A 195 8.94 -4.75 11.04
C THR A 195 10.38 -4.36 11.35
N GLU A 196 10.64 -3.40 12.19
CA GLU A 196 11.99 -2.88 12.41
C GLU A 196 12.33 -2.80 13.91
N ASP A 197 13.58 -3.00 14.26
CA ASP A 197 14.13 -2.54 15.54
C ASP A 197 14.39 -1.04 15.40
N ASP A 198 13.36 -0.27 15.75
CA ASP A 198 13.25 1.14 15.41
C ASP A 198 14.08 2.00 16.38
N THR A 199 15.07 2.71 15.83
CA THR A 199 15.98 3.56 16.60
C THR A 199 15.33 4.85 17.10
N TRP A 200 14.25 5.31 16.47
CA TRP A 200 13.51 6.50 16.88
C TRP A 200 12.55 6.21 18.05
N ARG A 201 11.85 5.06 17.97
CA ARG A 201 10.91 4.60 19.01
C ARG A 201 11.55 3.67 20.05
N HIS A 202 12.83 3.30 19.86
CA HIS A 202 13.64 2.48 20.77
C HIS A 202 13.01 1.12 21.12
N ARG A 203 12.42 0.45 20.13
CA ARG A 203 11.84 -0.90 20.28
C ARG A 203 11.65 -1.60 18.94
N VAL A 204 11.51 -2.91 18.98
CA VAL A 204 11.05 -3.69 17.84
C VAL A 204 9.56 -3.42 17.62
N LEU A 205 9.19 -2.96 16.43
CA LEU A 205 7.81 -2.66 16.06
C LEU A 205 7.10 -3.94 15.61
N VAL A 206 6.03 -4.31 16.31
CA VAL A 206 5.22 -5.51 16.03
C VAL A 206 3.76 -5.19 16.28
N GLY A 207 2.91 -5.37 15.25
CA GLY A 207 1.47 -5.10 15.37
C GLY A 207 1.09 -3.61 15.46
N GLU A 208 2.07 -2.73 15.44
CA GLU A 208 1.91 -1.28 15.37
C GLU A 208 2.49 -0.72 14.06
N VAL A 209 1.94 0.41 13.58
CA VAL A 209 2.35 1.01 12.31
C VAL A 209 3.82 1.38 12.30
N HIS A 210 4.53 0.94 11.25
CA HIS A 210 5.94 1.25 11.02
C HIS A 210 6.15 2.68 10.55
N ASP A 211 5.29 3.18 9.66
CA ASP A 211 5.43 4.53 9.09
C ASP A 211 5.36 5.61 10.17
N ASP A 212 6.45 6.39 10.31
CA ASP A 212 6.60 7.39 11.36
C ASP A 212 5.60 8.55 11.20
N ASN A 213 5.31 8.97 9.96
CA ASN A 213 4.33 10.03 9.70
C ASN A 213 2.91 9.56 10.05
N CYS A 214 2.55 8.34 9.66
CA CYS A 214 1.25 7.76 9.99
C CYS A 214 1.09 7.59 11.51
N SER A 215 2.14 7.14 12.19
CA SER A 215 2.18 7.03 13.66
C SER A 215 1.99 8.39 14.33
N ALA A 216 2.71 9.43 13.90
CA ALA A 216 2.61 10.78 14.44
C ALA A 216 1.25 11.43 14.17
N LEU A 217 0.66 11.20 13.00
CA LEU A 217 -0.68 11.65 12.63
C LEU A 217 -1.80 10.84 13.30
N GLN A 218 -1.47 9.73 13.99
CA GLN A 218 -2.42 8.80 14.60
C GLN A 218 -3.45 8.25 13.58
N GLY A 219 -2.95 7.91 12.39
CA GLY A 219 -3.74 7.44 11.26
C GLY A 219 -3.65 8.39 10.07
N ALA A 220 -3.45 7.84 8.89
CA ALA A 220 -3.33 8.62 7.66
C ALA A 220 -3.68 7.77 6.43
N GLY A 221 -4.05 8.42 5.32
CA GLY A 221 -4.49 7.71 4.11
C GLY A 221 -3.38 7.00 3.33
N HIS A 222 -2.10 7.18 3.69
CA HIS A 222 -0.96 6.63 2.93
C HIS A 222 -0.39 5.34 3.51
N ALA A 223 -0.63 5.03 4.80
CA ALA A 223 -0.07 3.88 5.52
C ALA A 223 -0.92 3.52 6.75
N GLY A 224 -0.58 2.45 7.46
CA GLY A 224 -1.14 2.06 8.74
C GLY A 224 -2.15 0.92 8.71
N LEU A 225 -2.51 0.41 7.53
CA LEU A 225 -3.38 -0.74 7.41
C LEU A 225 -2.60 -2.04 7.69
N PHE A 226 -3.20 -2.92 8.47
CA PHE A 226 -2.74 -4.30 8.71
C PHE A 226 -3.67 -5.29 8.02
N GLY A 227 -3.12 -6.45 7.62
CA GLY A 227 -3.89 -7.53 7.05
C GLY A 227 -3.08 -8.79 6.80
N THR A 228 -3.80 -9.87 6.53
CA THR A 228 -3.24 -11.19 6.15
C THR A 228 -3.23 -11.37 4.63
N ALA A 229 -2.53 -12.40 4.15
CA ALA A 229 -2.59 -12.79 2.74
C ALA A 229 -4.02 -13.14 2.32
N ALA A 230 -4.79 -13.80 3.17
CA ALA A 230 -6.18 -14.16 2.89
C ALA A 230 -7.06 -12.92 2.65
N ALA A 231 -6.98 -11.91 3.51
CA ALA A 231 -7.75 -10.66 3.37
C ALA A 231 -7.41 -9.91 2.07
N ILE A 232 -6.12 -9.88 1.70
CA ILE A 232 -5.68 -9.24 0.44
C ILE A 232 -6.18 -10.03 -0.76
N LEU A 233 -6.20 -11.36 -0.71
CA LEU A 233 -6.73 -12.20 -1.78
C LEU A 233 -8.25 -12.07 -1.90
N ASP A 234 -8.98 -11.88 -0.79
CA ASP A 234 -10.43 -11.58 -0.81
C ASP A 234 -10.69 -10.26 -1.52
N PHE A 235 -9.93 -9.22 -1.17
CA PHE A 235 -9.99 -7.93 -1.85
C PHE A 235 -9.71 -8.07 -3.35
N ALA A 236 -8.65 -8.78 -3.71
CA ALA A 236 -8.23 -8.97 -5.10
C ALA A 236 -9.25 -9.77 -5.92
N ALA A 237 -9.83 -10.84 -5.34
CA ALA A 237 -10.88 -11.64 -5.97
C ALA A 237 -12.11 -10.80 -6.29
N ALA A 238 -12.54 -9.96 -5.35
CA ALA A 238 -13.64 -9.02 -5.57
C ALA A 238 -13.34 -8.06 -6.75
N ARG A 239 -12.10 -7.57 -6.88
CA ARG A 239 -11.69 -6.68 -7.98
C ARG A 239 -11.60 -7.41 -9.32
N LEU A 240 -11.18 -8.69 -9.35
CA LEU A 240 -11.18 -9.51 -10.58
C LEU A 240 -12.59 -9.69 -11.15
N ALA A 241 -13.59 -9.76 -10.28
CA ALA A 241 -15.00 -9.94 -10.65
C ALA A 241 -15.75 -8.62 -10.90
N ASP A 242 -15.16 -7.46 -10.55
CA ASP A 242 -15.90 -6.22 -10.34
C ASP A 242 -15.87 -5.26 -11.54
N THR A 243 -17.05 -4.66 -11.78
CA THR A 243 -17.26 -3.49 -12.65
C THR A 243 -17.83 -2.29 -11.87
N GLY A 244 -17.86 -2.35 -10.53
CA GLY A 244 -18.44 -1.34 -9.64
C GLY A 244 -17.67 -0.02 -9.57
N PRO A 245 -17.84 0.77 -8.50
CA PRO A 245 -17.26 2.12 -8.37
C PRO A 245 -15.74 2.15 -8.43
N ASP A 246 -15.08 1.01 -8.22
CA ASP A 246 -13.63 0.88 -8.36
C ASP A 246 -13.15 0.62 -9.80
N ALA A 247 -14.05 0.45 -10.79
CA ALA A 247 -13.68 0.28 -12.19
C ALA A 247 -12.64 1.32 -12.69
N PRO A 248 -12.63 2.58 -12.22
CA PRO A 248 -11.59 3.56 -12.54
C PRO A 248 -10.16 3.11 -12.23
N ILE A 249 -9.94 2.16 -11.31
CA ILE A 249 -8.59 1.63 -11.02
C ILE A 249 -7.94 1.00 -12.26
N ARG A 250 -8.72 0.61 -13.26
CA ARG A 250 -8.24 0.06 -14.54
C ARG A 250 -7.96 1.13 -15.58
N THR A 251 -8.46 2.36 -15.38
CA THR A 251 -8.33 3.46 -16.34
C THR A 251 -6.98 4.15 -16.17
N PRO A 252 -6.15 4.23 -17.23
CA PRO A 252 -4.87 4.93 -17.17
C PRO A 252 -5.04 6.43 -16.90
N LEU A 253 -4.28 6.97 -15.96
CA LEU A 253 -4.10 8.41 -15.75
C LEU A 253 -2.76 8.89 -16.34
N SER A 254 -1.79 7.99 -16.43
CA SER A 254 -0.50 8.23 -17.07
C SER A 254 0.07 6.91 -17.61
N ALA A 255 1.25 6.97 -18.22
CA ALA A 255 1.95 5.76 -18.66
C ALA A 255 2.19 4.74 -17.53
N ARG A 256 2.35 5.22 -16.29
CA ARG A 256 2.72 4.39 -15.13
C ARG A 256 1.65 4.27 -14.05
N ARG A 257 0.51 5.01 -14.16
CA ARG A 257 -0.47 5.12 -13.07
C ARG A 257 -1.90 5.02 -13.55
N THR A 258 -2.73 4.43 -12.68
CA THR A 258 -4.19 4.59 -12.65
C THR A 258 -4.57 5.33 -11.36
N HIS A 259 -5.83 5.23 -10.90
CA HIS A 259 -6.26 5.77 -9.62
C HIS A 259 -5.67 4.92 -8.46
N GLY A 260 -4.58 5.41 -7.87
CA GLY A 260 -3.86 4.77 -6.76
C GLY A 260 -2.84 3.70 -7.17
N TRP A 261 -3.00 3.05 -8.32
CA TRP A 261 -2.20 1.87 -8.69
C TRP A 261 -1.09 2.19 -9.70
N GLU A 262 -0.07 1.35 -9.69
CA GLU A 262 0.93 1.28 -10.77
C GLU A 262 0.46 0.39 -11.91
N ARG A 263 0.97 0.69 -13.10
CA ARG A 263 0.84 -0.12 -14.32
C ARG A 263 2.22 -0.63 -14.74
N PRO A 264 2.31 -1.66 -15.59
CA PRO A 264 3.59 -2.16 -16.09
C PRO A 264 4.40 -1.08 -16.82
N TYR A 265 5.69 -1.03 -16.53
CA TYR A 265 6.73 -0.25 -17.19
C TYR A 265 8.06 -0.99 -17.06
N GLU A 266 9.08 -0.59 -17.80
CA GLU A 266 10.41 -1.20 -17.71
C GLU A 266 10.97 -1.13 -16.28
N GLY A 267 11.34 -2.29 -15.73
CA GLY A 267 11.82 -2.40 -14.34
C GLY A 267 10.73 -2.44 -13.27
N TRP A 268 9.46 -2.54 -13.66
CA TRP A 268 8.33 -2.61 -12.71
C TRP A 268 8.40 -3.81 -11.76
N SER A 269 7.86 -3.62 -10.55
CA SER A 269 7.87 -4.63 -9.48
C SER A 269 7.07 -5.89 -9.78
N GLY A 270 6.11 -5.84 -10.69
CA GLY A 270 5.28 -6.98 -11.08
C GLY A 270 5.95 -7.97 -12.05
N GLY A 271 7.17 -7.65 -12.53
CA GLY A 271 7.89 -8.44 -13.54
C GLY A 271 7.67 -7.95 -14.97
N GLU A 272 8.31 -8.62 -15.94
CA GLU A 272 8.33 -8.21 -17.34
C GLU A 272 7.23 -8.87 -18.19
N HIS A 273 6.64 -9.96 -17.67
CA HIS A 273 5.66 -10.76 -18.41
C HIS A 273 4.20 -10.41 -18.07
N CYS A 274 3.98 -9.39 -17.23
CA CYS A 274 2.64 -8.91 -16.92
C CYS A 274 1.89 -8.42 -18.17
N SER A 275 0.58 -8.63 -18.22
CA SER A 275 -0.25 -8.02 -19.26
C SER A 275 -0.32 -6.50 -19.07
N SER A 276 -0.63 -5.76 -20.13
CA SER A 276 -0.86 -4.30 -20.05
C SER A 276 -2.08 -3.93 -19.18
N ALA A 277 -2.94 -4.90 -18.89
CA ALA A 277 -4.09 -4.75 -18.00
C ALA A 277 -3.77 -5.05 -16.53
N THR A 278 -2.52 -5.39 -16.21
CA THR A 278 -2.09 -5.60 -14.83
C THR A 278 -1.97 -4.28 -14.09
N ILE A 279 -2.44 -4.26 -12.84
CA ILE A 279 -2.14 -3.18 -11.89
C ILE A 279 -1.45 -3.76 -10.67
N GLY A 280 -0.70 -2.96 -9.95
CA GLY A 280 -0.05 -3.41 -8.72
C GLY A 280 0.34 -2.25 -7.82
N HIS A 281 0.67 -2.56 -6.58
CA HIS A 281 1.26 -1.62 -5.65
C HIS A 281 2.14 -2.35 -4.66
N THR A 282 3.12 -1.65 -4.09
CA THR A 282 4.05 -2.21 -3.11
C THR A 282 4.05 -1.42 -1.82
N GLY A 283 4.37 -2.09 -0.71
CA GLY A 283 4.60 -1.47 0.60
C GLY A 283 6.07 -1.49 0.99
N PHE A 284 6.49 -0.45 1.72
CA PHE A 284 7.87 -0.28 2.18
C PHE A 284 8.34 -1.45 3.06
N THR A 285 7.48 -1.97 3.89
CA THR A 285 7.74 -3.10 4.81
C THR A 285 8.08 -4.41 4.10
N GLY A 286 7.82 -4.50 2.78
CA GLY A 286 8.11 -5.69 1.97
C GLY A 286 6.86 -6.37 1.41
N THR A 287 5.74 -5.69 1.44
CA THR A 287 4.44 -6.17 0.96
C THR A 287 4.20 -5.77 -0.50
N GLY A 288 3.29 -6.45 -1.17
CA GLY A 288 2.89 -6.14 -2.54
C GLY A 288 1.66 -6.92 -2.97
N LEU A 289 0.88 -6.30 -3.86
CA LEU A 289 -0.31 -6.87 -4.49
C LEU A 289 -0.30 -6.52 -5.98
N TRP A 290 -0.58 -7.51 -6.82
CA TRP A 290 -0.71 -7.35 -8.26
C TRP A 290 -1.98 -8.09 -8.75
N ILE A 291 -2.71 -7.47 -9.67
CA ILE A 291 -3.95 -7.99 -10.24
C ILE A 291 -3.83 -7.96 -11.76
N ASP A 292 -3.76 -9.11 -12.39
CA ASP A 292 -3.74 -9.26 -13.85
C ASP A 292 -5.15 -9.59 -14.34
N PHE A 293 -5.85 -8.58 -14.80
CA PHE A 293 -7.22 -8.71 -15.28
C PHE A 293 -7.33 -9.51 -16.57
N ALA A 294 -6.30 -9.49 -17.44
CA ALA A 294 -6.33 -10.22 -18.68
C ALA A 294 -6.18 -11.74 -18.45
N ARG A 295 -5.40 -12.12 -17.44
CA ARG A 295 -5.21 -13.54 -17.07
C ARG A 295 -6.18 -14.00 -15.98
N GLY A 296 -7.01 -13.11 -15.43
CA GLY A 296 -7.96 -13.45 -14.38
C GLY A 296 -7.29 -13.99 -13.13
N ARG A 297 -6.15 -13.40 -12.72
CA ARG A 297 -5.41 -13.82 -11.52
C ARG A 297 -4.85 -12.63 -10.77
N ALA A 298 -4.67 -12.81 -9.46
CA ALA A 298 -3.98 -11.85 -8.61
C ALA A 298 -3.07 -12.57 -7.62
N TRP A 299 -1.96 -11.94 -7.27
CA TRP A 299 -1.02 -12.48 -6.29
C TRP A 299 -0.57 -11.41 -5.31
N THR A 300 -0.29 -11.84 -4.08
CA THR A 300 0.29 -11.02 -3.04
C THR A 300 1.57 -11.65 -2.53
N LEU A 301 2.59 -10.83 -2.34
CA LEU A 301 3.84 -11.20 -1.66
C LEU A 301 3.97 -10.33 -0.42
N LEU A 302 3.93 -10.94 0.75
CA LEU A 302 4.07 -10.28 2.03
C LEU A 302 5.35 -10.75 2.70
N THR A 303 6.26 -9.83 3.00
CA THR A 303 7.52 -10.12 3.67
C THR A 303 7.77 -9.10 4.77
N ASN A 304 8.59 -9.46 5.73
CA ASN A 304 9.12 -8.52 6.73
C ASN A 304 10.58 -8.13 6.42
N ARG A 305 10.84 -7.74 5.17
CA ARG A 305 12.18 -7.46 4.63
C ARG A 305 12.99 -6.44 5.41
N ILE A 306 12.33 -5.57 6.18
CA ILE A 306 12.98 -4.53 6.98
C ILE A 306 13.26 -4.97 8.41
N HIS A 307 12.94 -6.22 8.76
CA HIS A 307 13.26 -6.79 10.06
C HIS A 307 14.64 -7.47 10.04
N PRO A 308 15.52 -7.19 11.00
CA PRO A 308 15.38 -6.23 12.09
C PRO A 308 15.76 -4.80 11.68
N THR A 309 16.26 -4.54 10.48
CA THR A 309 16.67 -3.20 10.03
C THR A 309 16.36 -2.94 8.56
N ARG A 310 15.94 -1.68 8.23
CA ARG A 310 15.76 -1.20 6.86
C ARG A 310 17.06 -0.98 6.09
N HIS A 311 18.19 -0.90 6.78
CA HIS A 311 19.50 -0.54 6.22
C HIS A 311 20.23 -1.71 5.57
N PHE A 312 19.57 -2.85 5.38
CA PHE A 312 20.07 -4.01 4.68
C PHE A 312 19.45 -4.16 3.30
N ASP A 313 20.26 -4.41 2.27
CA ASP A 313 19.72 -4.71 0.94
C ASP A 313 19.14 -6.13 0.91
N SER A 314 17.84 -6.22 1.08
CA SER A 314 17.09 -7.47 1.04
C SER A 314 16.90 -8.04 -0.39
N GLY A 315 17.21 -7.29 -1.44
CA GLY A 315 16.91 -7.66 -2.82
C GLY A 315 15.42 -7.72 -3.15
N ILE A 316 14.56 -7.04 -2.38
CA ILE A 316 13.08 -7.13 -2.49
C ILE A 316 12.57 -6.79 -3.89
N VAL A 317 13.19 -5.85 -4.61
CA VAL A 317 12.75 -5.47 -5.96
C VAL A 317 12.93 -6.63 -6.92
N ALA A 318 14.10 -7.27 -6.90
CA ALA A 318 14.39 -8.44 -7.73
C ALA A 318 13.49 -9.63 -7.36
N LEU A 319 13.24 -9.86 -6.06
CA LEU A 319 12.33 -10.89 -5.59
C LEU A 319 10.90 -10.69 -6.12
N ARG A 320 10.34 -9.48 -5.99
CA ARG A 320 9.00 -9.15 -6.48
C ARG A 320 8.87 -9.43 -7.99
N ARG A 321 9.87 -9.00 -8.77
CA ARG A 321 9.91 -9.23 -10.23
C ARG A 321 9.98 -10.71 -10.56
N ALA A 322 10.85 -11.47 -9.91
CA ALA A 322 10.97 -12.92 -10.12
C ALA A 322 9.68 -13.67 -9.80
N VAL A 323 9.00 -13.31 -8.71
CA VAL A 323 7.67 -13.84 -8.35
C VAL A 323 6.64 -13.49 -9.42
N GLY A 324 6.57 -12.22 -9.83
CA GLY A 324 5.64 -11.76 -10.85
C GLY A 324 5.85 -12.45 -12.21
N ASP A 325 7.09 -12.59 -12.64
CA ASP A 325 7.45 -13.30 -13.87
C ASP A 325 7.03 -14.77 -13.80
N ALA A 326 7.24 -15.44 -12.67
CA ALA A 326 6.81 -16.82 -12.47
C ALA A 326 5.28 -16.95 -12.43
N MET A 327 4.57 -15.96 -11.90
CA MET A 327 3.10 -15.91 -11.87
C MET A 327 2.50 -15.66 -13.26
N THR A 328 3.21 -15.03 -14.18
CA THR A 328 2.68 -14.55 -15.46
C THR A 328 3.23 -15.29 -16.69
N ARG A 329 4.28 -16.09 -16.53
CA ARG A 329 4.71 -17.06 -17.57
C ARG A 329 3.71 -18.20 -17.65
N ASP A 330 3.15 -18.36 -18.83
CA ASP A 330 2.29 -19.48 -19.18
C ASP A 330 3.13 -20.73 -19.42
#